data_f00b505e35860bf7ea268219427487d5
#
_entry.id   f00b505e35860bf7ea268219427487d5
#
_cell.length_a   1.000
_cell.length_b   1.000
_cell.length_c   1.000
_cell.angle_alpha   90.00
_cell.angle_beta   90.00
_cell.angle_gamma   90.00
#
_symmetry.space_group_name_H-M   'P 1'
#
loop_
_entity.id
_entity.type
_entity.pdbx_description
1 polymer ?
#
loop_
_entity_poly.entity_id
_entity_poly.type
_entity_poly.pdbx_seq_one_letter_code
_entity_poly.pdbx_strand_id
1 'polypeptide(L)'
;MTQSIFKNRSFVATWLGNGISELGGAFGTFCNSILIFQLTGSTLALGSMWLLYFVPSLILQLFIGPYIDRWSRKWIMIFSQWTRGLIFIIPLAAVISGQLEIWHIYTVQWIVGLVTPFYTPANHAITPTIVSKEQLQSANASIDGTARLMTFLSPLLAGVVIEYIGVEYTLFLVSSLLIISGMALTFIKEQKKQLQERKTWLHDFREGISFFFKQRIIVWLGVFLAFVQFGVGVTMVTTLPYITEELAGTYAEYGYFMAGFPVGYIMGAILVSRIKYKSRRILMLGSLFIGGLTFMALCFNHSIPLAIITEIIGGIVMAIFSIHNTTICQQTVPNHLMGKVFSVRLLIIRGAMPIGVLLGGILSEMFGVRPLYLLIGVTISAVSLIGMVLPYFKFIDEKQIIEKNVS
;
A
#
# COMPACT_ATOMS: atom_id res chain seq x y z
N MET A 1 25.60 -27.33 -4.55
CA MET A 1 24.29 -27.42 -3.84
C MET A 1 24.07 -26.11 -3.10
N THR A 2 23.19 -25.26 -3.56
CA THR A 2 22.82 -24.02 -2.88
C THR A 2 22.12 -24.36 -1.58
N GLN A 3 22.75 -24.03 -0.44
CA GLN A 3 22.10 -24.23 0.86
C GLN A 3 20.78 -23.46 0.89
N SER A 4 19.71 -24.08 1.42
CA SER A 4 18.42 -23.43 1.59
C SER A 4 18.59 -22.17 2.45
N ILE A 5 18.02 -21.03 1.99
CA ILE A 5 18.03 -19.74 2.72
C ILE A 5 17.42 -19.88 4.12
N PHE A 6 16.52 -20.80 4.34
CA PHE A 6 15.87 -21.08 5.63
C PHE A 6 16.78 -21.75 6.68
N LYS A 7 18.02 -22.14 6.30
CA LYS A 7 19.05 -22.53 7.26
C LYS A 7 19.79 -21.33 7.88
N ASN A 8 19.66 -20.14 7.27
CA ASN A 8 20.27 -18.94 7.78
C ASN A 8 19.37 -18.31 8.88
N ARG A 9 19.84 -18.38 10.13
CA ARG A 9 19.07 -17.88 11.30
C ARG A 9 18.73 -16.39 11.19
N SER A 10 19.64 -15.55 10.67
CA SER A 10 19.38 -14.13 10.48
C SER A 10 18.31 -13.88 9.41
N PHE A 11 18.30 -14.67 8.32
CA PHE A 11 17.26 -14.58 7.32
C PHE A 11 15.89 -15.01 7.89
N VAL A 12 15.82 -16.14 8.58
CA VAL A 12 14.57 -16.64 9.20
C VAL A 12 14.02 -15.63 10.20
N ALA A 13 14.88 -15.03 11.03
CA ALA A 13 14.48 -13.97 11.98
C ALA A 13 13.90 -12.73 11.26
N THR A 14 14.53 -12.29 10.16
CA THR A 14 14.04 -11.18 9.34
C THR A 14 12.71 -11.53 8.67
N TRP A 15 12.61 -12.70 8.06
CA TRP A 15 11.43 -13.18 7.35
C TRP A 15 10.22 -13.34 8.28
N LEU A 16 10.40 -14.02 9.43
CA LEU A 16 9.34 -14.17 10.44
C LEU A 16 8.96 -12.83 11.07
N GLY A 17 9.98 -12.03 11.47
CA GLY A 17 9.74 -10.72 12.06
C GLY A 17 8.96 -9.81 11.11
N ASN A 18 9.30 -9.80 9.82
CA ASN A 18 8.57 -9.03 8.81
C ASN A 18 7.14 -9.55 8.60
N GLY A 19 6.95 -10.86 8.44
CA GLY A 19 5.60 -11.44 8.27
C GLY A 19 4.68 -11.14 9.44
N ILE A 20 5.17 -11.29 10.68
CA ILE A 20 4.42 -10.97 11.90
C ILE A 20 4.13 -9.46 11.98
N SER A 21 5.10 -8.60 11.59
CA SER A 21 4.93 -7.15 11.52
C SER A 21 3.83 -6.73 10.56
N GLU A 22 3.79 -7.32 9.36
CA GLU A 22 2.77 -7.02 8.35
C GLU A 22 1.39 -7.43 8.83
N LEU A 23 1.26 -8.63 9.42
CA LEU A 23 0.02 -9.08 10.02
C LEU A 23 -0.44 -8.15 11.14
N GLY A 24 0.40 -7.89 12.15
CA GLY A 24 0.06 -7.03 13.29
C GLY A 24 -0.24 -5.60 12.88
N GLY A 25 0.52 -5.03 11.93
CA GLY A 25 0.29 -3.69 11.41
C GLY A 25 -1.05 -3.54 10.69
N ALA A 26 -1.40 -4.50 9.85
CA ALA A 26 -2.67 -4.49 9.12
C ALA A 26 -3.87 -4.72 10.07
N PHE A 27 -3.75 -5.62 11.05
CA PHE A 27 -4.74 -5.78 12.12
C PHE A 27 -4.95 -4.48 12.90
N GLY A 28 -3.86 -3.81 13.31
CA GLY A 28 -3.92 -2.55 14.05
C GLY A 28 -4.61 -1.45 13.27
N THR A 29 -4.31 -1.33 11.98
CA THR A 29 -4.96 -0.34 11.10
C THR A 29 -6.45 -0.62 10.92
N PHE A 30 -6.81 -1.88 10.73
CA PHE A 30 -8.20 -2.32 10.58
C PHE A 30 -8.99 -2.05 11.87
N CYS A 31 -8.43 -2.40 13.03
CA CYS A 31 -9.02 -2.16 14.34
C CYS A 31 -9.19 -0.65 14.61
N ASN A 32 -8.17 0.17 14.37
CA ASN A 32 -8.25 1.61 14.55
C ASN A 32 -9.32 2.26 13.66
N SER A 33 -9.51 1.77 12.43
CA SER A 33 -10.56 2.27 11.54
C SER A 33 -11.96 1.98 12.10
N ILE A 34 -12.16 0.78 12.64
CA ILE A 34 -13.44 0.41 13.29
C ILE A 34 -13.67 1.24 14.54
N LEU A 35 -12.67 1.35 15.41
CA LEU A 35 -12.80 2.09 16.67
C LEU A 35 -13.13 3.58 16.45
N ILE A 36 -12.42 4.25 15.53
CA ILE A 36 -12.68 5.66 15.27
C ILE A 36 -14.08 5.85 14.67
N PHE A 37 -14.52 4.93 13.82
CA PHE A 37 -15.85 5.00 13.23
C PHE A 37 -16.95 4.67 14.27
N GLN A 38 -16.76 3.69 15.14
CA GLN A 38 -17.68 3.41 16.25
C GLN A 38 -17.83 4.61 17.20
N LEU A 39 -16.75 5.34 17.48
CA LEU A 39 -16.77 6.51 18.37
C LEU A 39 -17.45 7.75 17.75
N THR A 40 -17.36 7.90 16.44
CA THR A 40 -17.70 9.19 15.79
C THR A 40 -18.82 9.09 14.77
N GLY A 41 -19.05 7.93 14.15
CA GLY A 41 -19.91 7.78 12.99
C GLY A 41 -19.44 8.60 11.77
N SER A 42 -18.22 9.16 11.79
CA SER A 42 -17.76 10.15 10.83
C SER A 42 -16.68 9.62 9.88
N THR A 43 -16.93 9.76 8.59
CA THR A 43 -15.95 9.49 7.54
C THR A 43 -14.81 10.51 7.53
N LEU A 44 -15.07 11.73 7.98
CA LEU A 44 -14.05 12.76 8.15
C LEU A 44 -13.07 12.39 9.28
N ALA A 45 -13.57 11.83 10.38
CA ALA A 45 -12.71 11.31 11.45
C ALA A 45 -11.81 10.16 10.96
N LEU A 46 -12.34 9.22 10.15
CA LEU A 46 -11.54 8.21 9.46
C LEU A 46 -10.47 8.85 8.56
N GLY A 47 -10.84 9.86 7.78
CA GLY A 47 -9.91 10.60 6.94
C GLY A 47 -8.80 11.27 7.74
N SER A 48 -9.15 11.94 8.84
CA SER A 48 -8.19 12.59 9.74
C SER A 48 -7.21 11.59 10.36
N MET A 49 -7.69 10.42 10.76
CA MET A 49 -6.86 9.33 11.27
C MET A 49 -5.80 8.90 10.22
N TRP A 50 -6.21 8.71 8.97
CA TRP A 50 -5.29 8.34 7.90
C TRP A 50 -4.32 9.47 7.55
N LEU A 51 -4.74 10.75 7.60
CA LEU A 51 -3.86 11.88 7.37
C LEU A 51 -2.78 11.99 8.45
N LEU A 52 -3.12 11.72 9.72
CA LEU A 52 -2.16 11.66 10.82
C LEU A 52 -1.10 10.58 10.61
N TYR A 53 -1.41 9.52 9.87
CA TYR A 53 -0.43 8.53 9.45
C TYR A 53 0.37 8.98 8.21
N PHE A 54 -0.31 9.43 7.14
CA PHE A 54 0.34 9.70 5.86
C PHE A 54 1.23 10.94 5.87
N VAL A 55 0.78 12.03 6.49
CA VAL A 55 1.51 13.32 6.45
C VAL A 55 2.89 13.18 7.10
N PRO A 56 3.04 12.73 8.36
CA PRO A 56 4.36 12.55 8.95
C PRO A 56 5.19 11.48 8.23
N SER A 57 4.55 10.41 7.75
CA SER A 57 5.22 9.35 7.01
C SER A 57 5.84 9.85 5.70
N LEU A 58 5.12 10.64 4.91
CA LEU A 58 5.61 11.21 3.66
C LEU A 58 6.74 12.23 3.90
N ILE A 59 6.58 13.10 4.89
CA ILE A 59 7.61 14.10 5.23
C ILE A 59 8.90 13.39 5.65
N LEU A 60 8.81 12.45 6.60
CA LEU A 60 10.00 11.76 7.11
C LEU A 60 10.68 10.90 6.04
N GLN A 61 9.92 10.28 5.14
CA GLN A 61 10.48 9.46 4.06
C GLN A 61 11.45 10.23 3.16
N LEU A 62 11.29 11.56 3.03
CA LEU A 62 12.20 12.40 2.25
C LEU A 62 13.58 12.55 2.92
N PHE A 63 13.65 12.49 4.25
CA PHE A 63 14.86 12.80 5.01
C PHE A 63 15.56 11.57 5.60
N ILE A 64 14.90 10.43 5.64
CA ILE A 64 15.33 9.28 6.45
C ILE A 64 16.54 8.52 5.85
N GLY A 65 16.75 8.60 4.53
CA GLY A 65 17.78 7.83 3.83
C GLY A 65 19.17 7.90 4.47
N PRO A 66 19.71 9.09 4.76
CA PRO A 66 21.01 9.25 5.39
C PRO A 66 21.13 8.63 6.79
N TYR A 67 20.03 8.59 7.56
CA TYR A 67 20.01 8.01 8.91
C TYR A 67 20.07 6.48 8.88
N ILE A 68 19.36 5.84 7.94
CA ILE A 68 19.40 4.40 7.74
C ILE A 68 20.79 3.93 7.29
N ASP A 69 21.51 4.77 6.58
CA ASP A 69 22.87 4.45 6.17
C ASP A 69 23.89 4.55 7.34
N ARG A 70 23.63 5.37 8.35
CA ARG A 70 24.53 5.60 9.51
C ARG A 70 24.22 4.71 10.71
N TRP A 71 22.96 4.42 10.97
CA TRP A 71 22.51 3.65 12.12
C TRP A 71 22.42 2.15 11.81
N SER A 72 22.41 1.32 12.86
CA SER A 72 22.16 -0.10 12.73
C SER A 72 20.74 -0.35 12.26
N ARG A 73 20.59 -1.00 11.12
CA ARG A 73 19.29 -1.36 10.52
C ARG A 73 18.51 -2.29 11.42
N LYS A 74 19.22 -3.23 12.05
CA LYS A 74 18.64 -4.14 13.04
C LYS A 74 17.95 -3.36 14.16
N TRP A 75 18.66 -2.42 14.81
CA TRP A 75 18.09 -1.65 15.91
C TRP A 75 16.98 -0.71 15.49
N ILE A 76 17.08 -0.09 14.30
CA ILE A 76 15.98 0.68 13.71
C ILE A 76 14.71 -0.19 13.62
N MET A 77 14.83 -1.40 13.07
CA MET A 77 13.68 -2.31 12.91
C MET A 77 13.10 -2.73 14.26
N ILE A 78 13.95 -3.10 15.23
CA ILE A 78 13.51 -3.54 16.58
C ILE A 78 12.77 -2.41 17.29
N PHE A 79 13.38 -1.22 17.41
CA PHE A 79 12.74 -0.09 18.07
C PHE A 79 11.46 0.35 17.37
N SER A 80 11.43 0.30 16.05
CA SER A 80 10.19 0.57 15.29
C SER A 80 9.07 -0.37 15.69
N GLN A 81 9.33 -1.67 15.81
CA GLN A 81 8.29 -2.64 16.16
C GLN A 81 7.86 -2.53 17.62
N TRP A 82 8.81 -2.35 18.53
CA TRP A 82 8.48 -2.17 19.94
C TRP A 82 7.71 -0.87 20.20
N THR A 83 8.09 0.24 19.56
CA THR A 83 7.32 1.49 19.67
C THR A 83 5.90 1.30 19.15
N ARG A 84 5.74 0.65 17.99
CA ARG A 84 4.41 0.34 17.44
C ARG A 84 3.61 -0.59 18.35
N GLY A 85 4.23 -1.63 18.93
CA GLY A 85 3.55 -2.56 19.84
C GLY A 85 3.13 -1.87 21.15
N LEU A 86 4.01 -1.06 21.74
CA LEU A 86 3.75 -0.36 23.01
C LEU A 86 2.67 0.71 22.86
N ILE A 87 2.62 1.44 21.74
CA ILE A 87 1.63 2.49 21.54
C ILE A 87 0.20 1.95 21.49
N PHE A 88 0.01 0.70 21.01
CA PHE A 88 -1.30 0.05 21.01
C PHE A 88 -1.80 -0.34 22.41
N ILE A 89 -0.95 -0.31 23.44
CA ILE A 89 -1.38 -0.49 24.85
C ILE A 89 -2.26 0.68 25.28
N ILE A 90 -2.07 1.90 24.73
CA ILE A 90 -2.88 3.08 25.10
C ILE A 90 -4.36 2.86 24.78
N PRO A 91 -4.79 2.61 23.55
CA PRO A 91 -6.20 2.34 23.26
C PRO A 91 -6.70 1.05 23.92
N LEU A 92 -5.85 0.02 24.10
CA LEU A 92 -6.23 -1.19 24.81
C LEU A 92 -6.63 -0.87 26.26
N ALA A 93 -5.81 -0.13 27.00
CA ALA A 93 -6.12 0.28 28.37
C ALA A 93 -7.36 1.18 28.43
N ALA A 94 -7.52 2.08 27.46
CA ALA A 94 -8.68 2.95 27.36
C ALA A 94 -9.99 2.19 27.08
N VAL A 95 -9.96 1.16 26.23
CA VAL A 95 -11.13 0.29 25.97
C VAL A 95 -11.49 -0.50 27.21
N ILE A 96 -10.51 -1.14 27.89
CA ILE A 96 -10.75 -1.93 29.10
C ILE A 96 -11.30 -1.06 30.24
N SER A 97 -10.85 0.19 30.36
CA SER A 97 -11.37 1.12 31.39
C SER A 97 -12.68 1.81 31.00
N GLY A 98 -13.22 1.57 29.81
CA GLY A 98 -14.40 2.24 29.29
C GLY A 98 -14.23 3.74 29.00
N GLN A 99 -12.97 4.21 28.86
CA GLN A 99 -12.61 5.62 28.66
C GLN A 99 -11.96 5.86 27.30
N LEU A 100 -12.37 5.10 26.29
CA LEU A 100 -11.83 5.28 24.95
C LEU A 100 -12.31 6.60 24.33
N GLU A 101 -11.34 7.43 23.91
CA GLU A 101 -11.57 8.71 23.23
C GLU A 101 -10.81 8.76 21.90
N ILE A 102 -11.22 9.67 21.01
CA ILE A 102 -10.67 9.83 19.67
C ILE A 102 -9.15 10.05 19.68
N TRP A 103 -8.64 10.83 20.64
CA TRP A 103 -7.23 11.18 20.72
C TRP A 103 -6.31 9.97 20.97
N HIS A 104 -6.80 8.90 21.63
CA HIS A 104 -6.04 7.68 21.82
C HIS A 104 -5.68 7.04 20.46
N ILE A 105 -6.66 6.97 19.55
CA ILE A 105 -6.49 6.39 18.22
C ILE A 105 -5.64 7.30 17.33
N TYR A 106 -5.87 8.62 17.40
CA TYR A 106 -5.08 9.59 16.66
C TYR A 106 -3.60 9.59 17.08
N THR A 107 -3.32 9.44 18.38
CA THR A 107 -1.94 9.32 18.89
C THR A 107 -1.27 8.06 18.35
N VAL A 108 -1.98 6.92 18.32
CA VAL A 108 -1.44 5.69 17.71
C VAL A 108 -1.07 5.93 16.24
N GLN A 109 -1.99 6.48 15.45
CA GLN A 109 -1.75 6.69 14.03
C GLN A 109 -0.61 7.68 13.75
N TRP A 110 -0.52 8.73 14.53
CA TRP A 110 0.56 9.69 14.43
C TRP A 110 1.94 9.05 14.71
N ILE A 111 2.05 8.31 15.81
CA ILE A 111 3.30 7.60 16.19
C ILE A 111 3.64 6.52 15.15
N VAL A 112 2.67 5.74 14.69
CA VAL A 112 2.88 4.73 13.65
C VAL A 112 3.34 5.40 12.35
N GLY A 113 2.74 6.54 11.98
CA GLY A 113 3.15 7.35 10.82
C GLY A 113 4.57 7.89 10.91
N LEU A 114 5.04 8.26 12.12
CA LEU A 114 6.43 8.68 12.37
C LEU A 114 7.43 7.51 12.29
N VAL A 115 7.05 6.33 12.74
CA VAL A 115 7.98 5.20 12.93
C VAL A 115 8.08 4.31 11.67
N THR A 116 6.99 4.15 10.92
CA THR A 116 6.95 3.28 9.73
C THR A 116 7.99 3.63 8.65
N PRO A 117 8.27 4.91 8.34
CA PRO A 117 9.30 5.28 7.37
C PRO A 117 10.71 4.79 7.72
N PHE A 118 10.99 4.53 8.98
CA PHE A 118 12.28 3.97 9.42
C PHE A 118 12.35 2.46 9.17
N TYR A 119 11.25 1.74 9.44
CA TYR A 119 11.21 0.29 9.33
C TYR A 119 11.39 -0.21 7.90
N THR A 120 10.59 0.29 6.96
CA THR A 120 10.53 -0.26 5.60
C THR A 120 11.87 -0.19 4.86
N PRO A 121 12.57 0.95 4.78
CA PRO A 121 13.87 1.00 4.12
C PRO A 121 14.96 0.22 4.87
N ALA A 122 14.91 0.16 6.21
CA ALA A 122 15.84 -0.64 6.99
C ALA A 122 15.68 -2.14 6.69
N ASN A 123 14.42 -2.63 6.56
CA ASN A 123 14.12 -4.00 6.18
C ASN A 123 14.64 -4.36 4.78
N HIS A 124 14.47 -3.48 3.79
CA HIS A 124 15.04 -3.69 2.46
C HIS A 124 16.57 -3.64 2.45
N ALA A 125 17.16 -2.78 3.28
CA ALA A 125 18.60 -2.59 3.30
C ALA A 125 19.34 -3.67 4.12
N ILE A 126 18.69 -4.39 5.05
CA ILE A 126 19.32 -5.44 5.85
C ILE A 126 19.46 -6.74 5.07
N THR A 127 18.51 -7.07 4.20
CA THR A 127 18.47 -8.34 3.45
C THR A 127 19.78 -8.64 2.72
N PRO A 128 20.38 -7.72 1.91
CA PRO A 128 21.65 -8.01 1.23
C PRO A 128 22.86 -8.11 2.16
N THR A 129 22.73 -7.82 3.45
CA THR A 129 23.81 -7.97 4.43
C THR A 129 23.79 -9.30 5.17
N ILE A 130 22.70 -10.04 5.08
CA ILE A 130 22.48 -11.31 5.81
C ILE A 130 22.42 -12.53 4.90
N VAL A 131 22.24 -12.37 3.57
CA VAL A 131 22.24 -13.45 2.60
C VAL A 131 23.31 -13.24 1.52
N SER A 132 23.73 -14.32 0.85
CA SER A 132 24.66 -14.22 -0.28
C SER A 132 23.99 -13.59 -1.52
N LYS A 133 24.80 -13.08 -2.47
CA LYS A 133 24.28 -12.46 -3.70
C LYS A 133 23.41 -13.42 -4.51
N GLU A 134 23.77 -14.69 -4.55
CA GLU A 134 23.05 -15.75 -5.27
C GLU A 134 21.70 -16.07 -4.65
N GLN A 135 21.56 -15.85 -3.33
CA GLN A 135 20.33 -16.11 -2.58
C GLN A 135 19.41 -14.89 -2.49
N LEU A 136 19.88 -13.70 -2.87
CA LEU A 136 19.17 -12.43 -2.67
C LEU A 136 17.80 -12.38 -3.37
N GLN A 137 17.71 -12.95 -4.58
CA GLN A 137 16.45 -13.01 -5.32
C GLN A 137 15.41 -13.89 -4.59
N SER A 138 15.82 -15.06 -4.12
CA SER A 138 14.94 -15.96 -3.37
C SER A 138 14.54 -15.39 -2.01
N ALA A 139 15.46 -14.68 -1.33
CA ALA A 139 15.20 -14.01 -0.06
C ALA A 139 14.16 -12.90 -0.22
N ASN A 140 14.32 -12.01 -1.20
CA ASN A 140 13.36 -10.95 -1.48
C ASN A 140 11.99 -11.52 -1.88
N ALA A 141 11.96 -12.56 -2.74
CA ALA A 141 10.72 -13.21 -3.13
C ALA A 141 9.96 -13.80 -1.93
N SER A 142 10.69 -14.40 -0.98
CA SER A 142 10.08 -14.95 0.24
C SER A 142 9.54 -13.87 1.16
N ILE A 143 10.29 -12.78 1.38
CA ILE A 143 9.87 -11.65 2.22
C ILE A 143 8.65 -10.96 1.60
N ASP A 144 8.73 -10.58 0.32
CA ASP A 144 7.64 -9.86 -0.36
C ASP A 144 6.40 -10.74 -0.53
N GLY A 145 6.58 -12.02 -0.84
CA GLY A 145 5.48 -12.98 -0.95
C GLY A 145 4.73 -13.15 0.37
N THR A 146 5.47 -13.29 1.48
CA THR A 146 4.87 -13.38 2.82
C THR A 146 4.19 -12.07 3.21
N ALA A 147 4.80 -10.92 2.95
CA ALA A 147 4.19 -9.61 3.23
C ALA A 147 2.85 -9.44 2.50
N ARG A 148 2.80 -9.79 1.21
CA ARG A 148 1.56 -9.75 0.42
C ARG A 148 0.51 -10.72 0.94
N LEU A 149 0.90 -11.94 1.32
CA LEU A 149 0.01 -12.92 1.92
C LEU A 149 -0.57 -12.40 3.24
N MET A 150 0.24 -11.80 4.11
CA MET A 150 -0.23 -11.23 5.36
C MET A 150 -1.17 -10.04 5.13
N THR A 151 -0.83 -9.14 4.19
CA THR A 151 -1.72 -8.03 3.80
C THR A 151 -3.07 -8.52 3.27
N PHE A 152 -3.09 -9.64 2.55
CA PHE A 152 -4.32 -10.27 2.08
C PHE A 152 -5.13 -10.91 3.21
N LEU A 153 -4.48 -11.69 4.08
CA LEU A 153 -5.16 -12.43 5.16
C LEU A 153 -5.62 -11.52 6.30
N SER A 154 -4.92 -10.40 6.52
CA SER A 154 -5.16 -9.55 7.69
C SER A 154 -6.58 -8.97 7.77
N PRO A 155 -7.17 -8.35 6.74
CA PRO A 155 -8.54 -7.84 6.84
C PRO A 155 -9.55 -8.95 7.11
N LEU A 156 -9.37 -10.11 6.45
CA LEU A 156 -10.22 -11.28 6.61
C LEU A 156 -10.21 -11.78 8.06
N LEU A 157 -9.02 -11.99 8.61
CA LEU A 157 -8.84 -12.47 9.98
C LEU A 157 -9.23 -11.41 11.00
N ALA A 158 -8.87 -10.14 10.78
CA ALA A 158 -9.17 -9.05 11.70
C ALA A 158 -10.68 -8.80 11.81
N GLY A 159 -11.41 -8.83 10.69
CA GLY A 159 -12.86 -8.70 10.70
C GLY A 159 -13.53 -9.79 11.52
N VAL A 160 -13.14 -11.05 11.31
CA VAL A 160 -13.66 -12.19 12.09
C VAL A 160 -13.28 -12.08 13.57
N VAL A 161 -12.02 -11.76 13.89
CA VAL A 161 -11.58 -11.64 15.30
C VAL A 161 -12.34 -10.51 16.02
N ILE A 162 -12.52 -9.35 15.38
CA ILE A 162 -13.25 -8.23 15.99
C ILE A 162 -14.72 -8.59 16.19
N GLU A 163 -15.36 -9.22 15.21
CA GLU A 163 -16.79 -9.57 15.26
C GLU A 163 -17.11 -10.59 16.35
N TYR A 164 -16.29 -11.65 16.49
CA TYR A 164 -16.61 -12.79 17.36
C TYR A 164 -15.85 -12.79 18.68
N ILE A 165 -14.71 -12.14 18.78
CA ILE A 165 -13.85 -12.16 19.97
C ILE A 165 -13.81 -10.78 20.65
N GLY A 166 -13.94 -9.71 19.87
CA GLY A 166 -13.99 -8.34 20.36
C GLY A 166 -12.72 -7.51 20.08
N VAL A 167 -12.88 -6.22 20.27
CA VAL A 167 -11.85 -5.20 19.98
C VAL A 167 -10.68 -5.29 20.96
N GLU A 168 -10.95 -5.56 22.23
CA GLU A 168 -9.95 -5.66 23.31
C GLU A 168 -8.91 -6.73 23.00
N TYR A 169 -9.39 -7.92 22.65
CA TYR A 169 -8.52 -9.04 22.28
C TYR A 169 -7.76 -8.76 20.98
N THR A 170 -8.38 -8.05 20.06
CA THR A 170 -7.71 -7.63 18.81
C THR A 170 -6.58 -6.66 19.08
N LEU A 171 -6.77 -5.65 19.93
CA LEU A 171 -5.71 -4.69 20.32
C LEU A 171 -4.58 -5.39 21.09
N PHE A 172 -4.92 -6.32 22.00
CA PHE A 172 -3.92 -7.15 22.68
C PHE A 172 -3.11 -8.00 21.70
N LEU A 173 -3.78 -8.62 20.72
CA LEU A 173 -3.12 -9.41 19.67
C LEU A 173 -2.17 -8.53 18.83
N VAL A 174 -2.62 -7.35 18.41
CA VAL A 174 -1.79 -6.39 17.66
C VAL A 174 -0.54 -6.02 18.42
N SER A 175 -0.69 -5.59 19.69
CA SER A 175 0.45 -5.25 20.55
C SER A 175 1.41 -6.42 20.68
N SER A 176 0.89 -7.62 20.97
CA SER A 176 1.67 -8.83 21.13
C SER A 176 2.43 -9.22 19.86
N LEU A 177 1.76 -9.21 18.70
CA LEU A 177 2.40 -9.52 17.41
C LEU A 177 3.55 -8.56 17.09
N LEU A 178 3.37 -7.26 17.29
CA LEU A 178 4.41 -6.27 17.02
C LEU A 178 5.59 -6.40 17.99
N ILE A 179 5.35 -6.68 19.27
CA ILE A 179 6.42 -6.94 20.26
C ILE A 179 7.17 -8.24 19.90
N ILE A 180 6.46 -9.32 19.56
CA ILE A 180 7.05 -10.59 19.13
C ILE A 180 7.86 -10.40 17.84
N SER A 181 7.36 -9.62 16.88
CA SER A 181 8.12 -9.24 15.69
C SER A 181 9.45 -8.58 16.07
N GLY A 182 9.42 -7.59 16.96
CA GLY A 182 10.65 -6.94 17.46
C GLY A 182 11.60 -7.91 18.15
N MET A 183 11.07 -8.86 18.95
CA MET A 183 11.88 -9.92 19.57
C MET A 183 12.51 -10.85 18.54
N ALA A 184 11.77 -11.27 17.52
CA ALA A 184 12.33 -12.10 16.44
C ALA A 184 13.50 -11.42 15.74
N LEU A 185 13.41 -10.10 15.51
CA LEU A 185 14.46 -9.31 14.88
C LEU A 185 15.75 -9.21 15.73
N THR A 186 15.70 -9.47 17.05
CA THR A 186 16.91 -9.46 17.91
C THR A 186 17.91 -10.56 17.50
N PHE A 187 17.45 -11.64 16.90
CA PHE A 187 18.30 -12.75 16.45
C PHE A 187 19.08 -12.47 15.16
N ILE A 188 18.87 -11.31 14.53
CA ILE A 188 19.63 -10.89 13.35
C ILE A 188 21.07 -10.60 13.74
N LYS A 189 22.03 -11.16 13.01
CA LYS A 189 23.44 -10.82 13.07
C LYS A 189 23.75 -9.86 11.91
N GLU A 190 23.71 -8.56 12.19
CA GLU A 190 24.02 -7.54 11.20
C GLU A 190 25.53 -7.44 10.98
N GLN A 191 25.98 -7.52 9.72
CA GLN A 191 27.38 -7.27 9.38
C GLN A 191 27.66 -5.77 9.30
N LYS A 192 28.78 -5.31 9.87
CA LYS A 192 29.21 -3.91 9.78
C LYS A 192 29.42 -3.51 8.32
N LYS A 193 28.77 -2.45 7.89
CA LYS A 193 28.87 -1.91 6.52
C LYS A 193 30.07 -0.98 6.42
N GLN A 194 30.82 -1.08 5.31
CA GLN A 194 31.71 -0.02 4.89
C GLN A 194 30.89 1.16 4.35
N LEU A 195 31.10 2.34 4.92
CA LEU A 195 30.47 3.58 4.43
C LEU A 195 31.00 3.89 3.04
N GLN A 196 30.13 3.85 2.04
CA GLN A 196 30.44 4.35 0.70
C GLN A 196 30.09 5.83 0.63
N GLU A 197 31.03 6.63 0.10
CA GLU A 197 30.76 8.02 -0.24
C GLU A 197 29.64 8.10 -1.29
N ARG A 198 28.56 8.82 -0.97
CA ARG A 198 27.42 9.02 -1.89
C ARG A 198 27.44 10.44 -2.47
N LYS A 199 27.08 10.53 -3.74
CA LYS A 199 26.70 11.79 -4.39
C LYS A 199 25.53 12.42 -3.65
N THR A 200 25.42 13.74 -3.72
CA THR A 200 24.38 14.52 -3.02
C THR A 200 22.98 14.06 -3.45
N TRP A 201 22.15 13.60 -2.51
CA TRP A 201 20.76 13.15 -2.74
C TRP A 201 19.94 14.13 -3.60
N LEU A 202 20.15 15.43 -3.40
CA LEU A 202 19.44 16.49 -4.14
C LEU A 202 19.75 16.45 -5.65
N HIS A 203 20.99 16.13 -6.05
CA HIS A 203 21.39 15.99 -7.43
C HIS A 203 20.67 14.81 -8.09
N ASP A 204 20.67 13.65 -7.43
CA ASP A 204 20.01 12.44 -7.94
C ASP A 204 18.49 12.62 -8.05
N PHE A 205 17.89 13.30 -7.10
CA PHE A 205 16.46 13.62 -7.12
C PHE A 205 16.10 14.58 -8.26
N ARG A 206 16.90 15.64 -8.48
CA ARG A 206 16.68 16.59 -9.57
C ARG A 206 16.83 15.94 -10.94
N GLU A 207 17.79 15.04 -11.10
CA GLU A 207 17.99 14.28 -12.34
C GLU A 207 16.79 13.35 -12.61
N GLY A 208 16.29 12.64 -11.58
CA GLY A 208 15.10 11.81 -11.67
C GLY A 208 13.84 12.59 -12.06
N ILE A 209 13.60 13.74 -11.43
CA ILE A 209 12.50 14.66 -11.78
C ILE A 209 12.63 15.15 -13.22
N SER A 210 13.81 15.62 -13.61
CA SER A 210 14.04 16.13 -14.97
C SER A 210 13.75 15.07 -16.02
N PHE A 211 14.24 13.85 -15.82
CA PHE A 211 13.98 12.75 -16.74
C PHE A 211 12.49 12.38 -16.75
N PHE A 212 11.84 12.27 -15.57
CA PHE A 212 10.43 11.93 -15.45
C PHE A 212 9.55 12.86 -16.31
N PHE A 213 9.71 14.18 -16.14
CA PHE A 213 8.89 15.16 -16.85
C PHE A 213 9.25 15.34 -18.34
N LYS A 214 10.46 14.95 -18.76
CA LYS A 214 10.84 14.92 -20.18
C LYS A 214 10.20 13.77 -20.96
N GLN A 215 9.84 12.68 -20.27
CA GLN A 215 9.26 11.48 -20.89
C GLN A 215 7.73 11.51 -20.85
N ARG A 216 7.12 11.94 -21.97
CA ARG A 216 5.66 12.06 -22.12
C ARG A 216 4.90 10.80 -21.66
N ILE A 217 5.39 9.62 -22.03
CA ILE A 217 4.75 8.36 -21.67
C ILE A 217 4.76 8.13 -20.16
N ILE A 218 5.87 8.41 -19.48
CA ILE A 218 6.03 8.22 -18.04
C ILE A 218 5.11 9.18 -17.28
N VAL A 219 5.02 10.44 -17.72
CA VAL A 219 4.15 11.46 -17.13
C VAL A 219 2.69 11.01 -17.19
N TRP A 220 2.18 10.62 -18.36
CA TRP A 220 0.79 10.22 -18.51
C TRP A 220 0.46 8.92 -17.77
N LEU A 221 1.37 7.94 -17.78
CA LEU A 221 1.22 6.72 -16.97
C LEU A 221 1.19 7.04 -15.47
N GLY A 222 1.97 8.02 -15.04
CA GLY A 222 1.95 8.55 -13.67
C GLY A 222 0.62 9.25 -13.34
N VAL A 223 0.09 10.06 -14.25
CA VAL A 223 -1.21 10.74 -14.11
C VAL A 223 -2.35 9.73 -13.98
N PHE A 224 -2.45 8.75 -14.89
CA PHE A 224 -3.49 7.71 -14.77
C PHE A 224 -3.40 6.95 -13.44
N LEU A 225 -2.18 6.65 -13.00
CA LEU A 225 -1.98 5.96 -11.72
C LEU A 225 -2.29 6.85 -10.52
N ALA A 226 -2.07 8.16 -10.59
CA ALA A 226 -2.45 9.11 -9.56
C ALA A 226 -3.98 9.18 -9.37
N PHE A 227 -4.76 9.15 -10.46
CA PHE A 227 -6.22 9.05 -10.36
C PHE A 227 -6.67 7.77 -9.66
N VAL A 228 -6.04 6.64 -9.96
CA VAL A 228 -6.32 5.37 -9.27
C VAL A 228 -6.00 5.47 -7.78
N GLN A 229 -4.83 6.02 -7.44
CA GLN A 229 -4.40 6.16 -6.04
C GLN A 229 -5.27 7.16 -5.26
N PHE A 230 -5.78 8.18 -5.93
CA PHE A 230 -6.80 9.05 -5.37
C PHE A 230 -8.07 8.24 -5.02
N GLY A 231 -8.57 7.41 -5.94
CA GLY A 231 -9.70 6.51 -5.69
C GLY A 231 -9.45 5.56 -4.52
N VAL A 232 -8.25 4.96 -4.45
CA VAL A 232 -7.84 4.12 -3.31
C VAL A 232 -7.88 4.93 -2.00
N GLY A 233 -7.39 6.18 -1.99
CA GLY A 233 -7.49 7.05 -0.82
C GLY A 233 -8.93 7.28 -0.37
N VAL A 234 -9.85 7.49 -1.30
CA VAL A 234 -11.28 7.63 -0.98
C VAL A 234 -11.84 6.33 -0.40
N THR A 235 -11.53 5.16 -0.98
CA THR A 235 -12.03 3.88 -0.45
C THR A 235 -11.54 3.59 0.97
N MET A 236 -10.37 4.05 1.36
CA MET A 236 -9.86 3.88 2.73
C MET A 236 -10.77 4.48 3.81
N VAL A 237 -11.56 5.49 3.48
CA VAL A 237 -12.47 6.17 4.41
C VAL A 237 -13.94 5.82 4.18
N THR A 238 -14.29 5.33 3.00
CA THR A 238 -15.69 5.08 2.62
C THR A 238 -16.09 3.62 2.71
N THR A 239 -15.14 2.68 2.63
CA THR A 239 -15.46 1.25 2.56
C THR A 239 -16.10 0.73 3.86
N LEU A 240 -15.61 1.15 5.02
CA LEU A 240 -16.20 0.73 6.30
C LEU A 240 -17.66 1.17 6.42
N PRO A 241 -18.01 2.49 6.33
CA PRO A 241 -19.40 2.92 6.38
C PRO A 241 -20.26 2.35 5.24
N TYR A 242 -19.69 2.11 4.05
CA TYR A 242 -20.41 1.47 2.96
C TYR A 242 -20.90 0.07 3.33
N ILE A 243 -20.04 -0.75 3.94
CA ILE A 243 -20.43 -2.11 4.34
C ILE A 243 -21.35 -2.09 5.57
N THR A 244 -21.00 -1.31 6.60
CA THR A 244 -21.70 -1.39 7.89
C THR A 244 -22.99 -0.57 7.93
N GLU A 245 -23.06 0.58 7.27
CA GLU A 245 -24.25 1.44 7.29
C GLU A 245 -25.11 1.29 6.04
N GLU A 246 -24.49 1.38 4.83
CA GLU A 246 -25.24 1.35 3.58
C GLU A 246 -25.76 -0.06 3.22
N LEU A 247 -25.00 -1.10 3.56
CA LEU A 247 -25.34 -2.50 3.30
C LEU A 247 -25.76 -3.27 4.57
N ALA A 248 -25.76 -2.61 5.74
CA ALA A 248 -26.08 -3.20 7.04
C ALA A 248 -25.28 -4.48 7.34
N GLY A 249 -24.01 -4.52 6.91
CA GLY A 249 -23.12 -5.66 7.06
C GLY A 249 -22.34 -5.64 8.37
N THR A 250 -21.69 -6.77 8.67
CA THR A 250 -20.85 -7.01 9.85
C THR A 250 -19.39 -6.60 9.59
N TYR A 251 -18.57 -6.55 10.65
CA TYR A 251 -17.12 -6.33 10.50
C TYR A 251 -16.43 -7.52 9.83
N ALA A 252 -16.96 -8.72 9.97
CA ALA A 252 -16.49 -9.89 9.23
C ALA A 252 -16.72 -9.71 7.72
N GLU A 253 -17.90 -9.24 7.31
CA GLU A 253 -18.22 -8.95 5.90
C GLU A 253 -17.39 -7.79 5.33
N TYR A 254 -17.09 -6.78 6.15
CA TYR A 254 -16.09 -5.76 5.78
C TYR A 254 -14.71 -6.39 5.52
N GLY A 255 -14.28 -7.33 6.36
CA GLY A 255 -13.05 -8.09 6.12
C GLY A 255 -13.09 -8.91 4.83
N TYR A 256 -14.22 -9.58 4.53
CA TYR A 256 -14.41 -10.34 3.28
C TYR A 256 -14.37 -9.43 2.05
N PHE A 257 -15.01 -8.27 2.11
CA PHE A 257 -14.96 -7.27 1.05
C PHE A 257 -13.51 -6.83 0.78
N MET A 258 -12.79 -6.43 1.82
CA MET A 258 -11.38 -6.00 1.72
C MET A 258 -10.47 -7.10 1.16
N ALA A 259 -10.76 -8.37 1.43
CA ALA A 259 -10.04 -9.50 0.86
C ALA A 259 -10.35 -9.75 -0.62
N GLY A 260 -11.48 -9.24 -1.14
CA GLY A 260 -11.89 -9.39 -2.53
C GLY A 260 -10.88 -8.82 -3.53
N PHE A 261 -10.37 -7.61 -3.26
CA PHE A 261 -9.41 -6.95 -4.16
C PHE A 261 -8.08 -7.72 -4.33
N PRO A 262 -7.38 -8.14 -3.27
CA PRO A 262 -6.18 -8.98 -3.42
C PRO A 262 -6.43 -10.31 -4.14
N VAL A 263 -7.56 -10.96 -3.91
CA VAL A 263 -7.94 -12.18 -4.66
C VAL A 263 -8.05 -11.87 -6.14
N GLY A 264 -8.80 -10.83 -6.50
CA GLY A 264 -8.93 -10.37 -7.87
C GLY A 264 -7.59 -9.99 -8.49
N TYR A 265 -6.72 -9.31 -7.73
CA TYR A 265 -5.39 -8.91 -8.22
C TYR A 265 -4.52 -10.12 -8.55
N ILE A 266 -4.53 -11.17 -7.73
CA ILE A 266 -3.82 -12.43 -8.03
C ILE A 266 -4.39 -13.08 -9.30
N MET A 267 -5.72 -13.17 -9.43
CA MET A 267 -6.37 -13.71 -10.62
C MET A 267 -5.99 -12.91 -11.88
N GLY A 268 -6.01 -11.58 -11.79
CA GLY A 268 -5.61 -10.68 -12.86
C GLY A 268 -4.14 -10.81 -13.25
N ALA A 269 -3.24 -10.98 -12.29
CA ALA A 269 -1.82 -11.19 -12.53
C ALA A 269 -1.55 -12.50 -13.29
N ILE A 270 -2.28 -13.57 -12.97
CA ILE A 270 -2.23 -14.83 -13.72
C ILE A 270 -2.80 -14.64 -15.13
N LEU A 271 -3.90 -13.91 -15.26
CA LEU A 271 -4.58 -13.69 -16.53
C LEU A 271 -3.74 -12.87 -17.50
N VAL A 272 -3.00 -11.85 -17.02
CA VAL A 272 -2.13 -11.00 -17.84
C VAL A 272 -1.16 -11.80 -18.69
N SER A 273 -0.60 -12.89 -18.16
CA SER A 273 0.34 -13.74 -18.89
C SER A 273 -0.29 -14.49 -20.08
N ARG A 274 -1.61 -14.62 -20.11
CA ARG A 274 -2.38 -15.36 -21.12
C ARG A 274 -3.11 -14.46 -22.11
N ILE A 275 -3.31 -13.18 -21.79
CA ILE A 275 -4.03 -12.23 -22.67
C ILE A 275 -3.16 -11.88 -23.87
N LYS A 276 -3.65 -12.16 -25.07
CA LYS A 276 -3.10 -11.64 -26.32
C LYS A 276 -3.81 -10.34 -26.68
N TYR A 277 -3.07 -9.27 -26.88
CA TYR A 277 -3.62 -7.95 -27.21
C TYR A 277 -3.03 -7.37 -28.49
N LYS A 278 -3.85 -6.64 -29.25
CA LYS A 278 -3.42 -5.90 -30.45
C LYS A 278 -2.92 -4.49 -30.10
N SER A 279 -3.51 -3.87 -29.08
CA SER A 279 -3.15 -2.54 -28.60
C SER A 279 -2.96 -2.58 -27.08
N ARG A 280 -1.77 -2.20 -26.61
CA ARG A 280 -1.44 -2.11 -25.18
C ARG A 280 -2.25 -0.98 -24.53
N ARG A 281 -2.45 0.12 -25.24
CA ARG A 281 -3.25 1.26 -24.82
C ARG A 281 -4.68 0.86 -24.50
N ILE A 282 -5.35 0.17 -25.44
CA ILE A 282 -6.74 -0.26 -25.25
C ILE A 282 -6.86 -1.25 -24.10
N LEU A 283 -5.92 -2.18 -23.97
CA LEU A 283 -5.93 -3.13 -22.85
C LEU A 283 -5.79 -2.43 -21.50
N MET A 284 -4.82 -1.53 -21.37
CA MET A 284 -4.53 -0.82 -20.11
C MET A 284 -5.65 0.15 -19.73
N LEU A 285 -6.02 1.03 -20.66
CA LEU A 285 -7.06 2.02 -20.37
C LEU A 285 -8.45 1.43 -20.35
N GLY A 286 -8.70 0.34 -21.09
CA GLY A 286 -9.92 -0.43 -21.00
C GLY A 286 -10.09 -1.13 -19.66
N SER A 287 -8.99 -1.65 -19.07
CA SER A 287 -9.06 -2.19 -17.71
C SER A 287 -9.34 -1.09 -16.67
N LEU A 288 -8.77 0.10 -16.80
CA LEU A 288 -9.14 1.24 -15.94
C LEU A 288 -10.59 1.69 -16.14
N PHE A 289 -11.08 1.69 -17.37
CA PHE A 289 -12.49 2.00 -17.67
C PHE A 289 -13.42 1.03 -16.93
N ILE A 290 -13.15 -0.27 -17.01
CA ILE A 290 -13.90 -1.28 -16.24
C ILE A 290 -13.75 -1.04 -14.73
N GLY A 291 -12.55 -0.66 -14.26
CA GLY A 291 -12.32 -0.26 -12.85
C GLY A 291 -13.20 0.91 -12.43
N GLY A 292 -13.42 1.91 -13.29
CA GLY A 292 -14.39 2.97 -13.03
C GLY A 292 -15.85 2.45 -12.96
N LEU A 293 -16.20 1.49 -13.82
CA LEU A 293 -17.52 0.85 -13.80
C LEU A 293 -17.75 0.05 -12.51
N THR A 294 -16.71 -0.55 -11.90
CA THR A 294 -16.87 -1.23 -10.60
C THR A 294 -17.27 -0.25 -9.49
N PHE A 295 -16.70 0.96 -9.44
CA PHE A 295 -17.15 2.00 -8.51
C PHE A 295 -18.61 2.42 -8.79
N MET A 296 -18.99 2.58 -10.05
CA MET A 296 -20.39 2.88 -10.40
C MET A 296 -21.33 1.72 -9.98
N ALA A 297 -20.91 0.48 -10.15
CA ALA A 297 -21.67 -0.67 -9.70
C ALA A 297 -21.86 -0.68 -8.17
N LEU A 298 -20.84 -0.32 -7.38
CA LEU A 298 -20.96 -0.19 -5.92
C LEU A 298 -21.96 0.89 -5.52
N CYS A 299 -22.11 1.98 -6.29
CA CYS A 299 -23.12 3.02 -6.02
C CYS A 299 -24.55 2.45 -6.03
N PHE A 300 -24.87 1.59 -7.00
CA PHE A 300 -26.21 1.03 -7.19
C PHE A 300 -26.42 -0.31 -6.49
N ASN A 301 -25.40 -0.88 -5.90
CA ASN A 301 -25.45 -2.19 -5.25
C ASN A 301 -26.10 -2.11 -3.86
N HIS A 302 -26.89 -3.15 -3.52
CA HIS A 302 -27.54 -3.35 -2.22
C HIS A 302 -27.24 -4.72 -1.61
N SER A 303 -26.25 -5.45 -2.12
CA SER A 303 -25.93 -6.81 -1.74
C SER A 303 -24.45 -6.98 -1.44
N ILE A 304 -24.13 -7.51 -0.27
CA ILE A 304 -22.73 -7.75 0.16
C ILE A 304 -22.02 -8.74 -0.77
N PRO A 305 -22.60 -9.91 -1.14
CA PRO A 305 -21.95 -10.80 -2.10
C PRO A 305 -21.63 -10.14 -3.44
N LEU A 306 -22.53 -9.30 -3.95
CA LEU A 306 -22.30 -8.57 -5.20
C LEU A 306 -21.22 -7.50 -5.03
N ALA A 307 -21.14 -6.84 -3.87
CA ALA A 307 -20.06 -5.91 -3.55
C ALA A 307 -18.69 -6.63 -3.56
N ILE A 308 -18.59 -7.81 -2.94
CA ILE A 308 -17.36 -8.62 -2.92
C ILE A 308 -16.94 -9.03 -4.33
N ILE A 309 -17.89 -9.48 -5.16
CA ILE A 309 -17.63 -9.83 -6.57
C ILE A 309 -17.12 -8.61 -7.34
N THR A 310 -17.74 -7.45 -7.12
CA THR A 310 -17.35 -6.19 -7.75
C THR A 310 -15.91 -5.81 -7.36
N GLU A 311 -15.52 -6.01 -6.11
CA GLU A 311 -14.17 -5.75 -5.61
C GLU A 311 -13.14 -6.72 -6.20
N ILE A 312 -13.51 -8.00 -6.38
CA ILE A 312 -12.68 -8.98 -7.09
C ILE A 312 -12.44 -8.53 -8.54
N ILE A 313 -13.48 -8.07 -9.25
CA ILE A 313 -13.34 -7.55 -10.62
C ILE A 313 -12.43 -6.32 -10.63
N GLY A 314 -12.57 -5.40 -9.65
CA GLY A 314 -11.68 -4.25 -9.46
C GLY A 314 -10.21 -4.67 -9.32
N GLY A 315 -9.95 -5.71 -8.53
CA GLY A 315 -8.61 -6.29 -8.37
C GLY A 315 -8.04 -6.85 -9.69
N ILE A 316 -8.84 -7.61 -10.45
CA ILE A 316 -8.42 -8.18 -11.74
C ILE A 316 -7.98 -7.07 -12.71
N VAL A 317 -8.82 -6.07 -12.92
CA VAL A 317 -8.55 -5.00 -13.89
C VAL A 317 -7.40 -4.10 -13.43
N MET A 318 -7.26 -3.90 -12.13
CA MET A 318 -6.14 -3.15 -11.57
C MET A 318 -4.80 -3.88 -11.76
N ALA A 319 -4.77 -5.22 -11.66
CA ALA A 319 -3.58 -6.00 -11.95
C ALA A 319 -3.15 -5.85 -13.42
N ILE A 320 -4.10 -5.94 -14.36
CA ILE A 320 -3.85 -5.75 -15.79
C ILE A 320 -3.21 -4.38 -16.04
N PHE A 321 -3.82 -3.31 -15.53
CA PHE A 321 -3.29 -1.96 -15.67
C PHE A 321 -1.91 -1.80 -15.04
N SER A 322 -1.74 -2.19 -13.78
CA SER A 322 -0.54 -1.95 -12.98
C SER A 322 0.69 -2.68 -13.53
N ILE A 323 0.52 -3.93 -13.96
CA ILE A 323 1.61 -4.74 -14.53
C ILE A 323 2.10 -4.12 -15.85
N HIS A 324 1.19 -3.75 -16.76
CA HIS A 324 1.57 -3.12 -18.03
C HIS A 324 2.18 -1.73 -17.81
N ASN A 325 1.60 -0.92 -16.91
CA ASN A 325 2.14 0.38 -16.53
C ASN A 325 3.58 0.28 -16.03
N THR A 326 3.85 -0.66 -15.12
CA THR A 326 5.19 -0.88 -14.58
C THR A 326 6.16 -1.38 -15.66
N THR A 327 5.72 -2.31 -16.51
CA THR A 327 6.53 -2.86 -17.60
C THR A 327 6.94 -1.77 -18.60
N ILE A 328 6.01 -0.88 -19.00
CA ILE A 328 6.34 0.25 -19.89
C ILE A 328 7.38 1.18 -19.24
N CYS A 329 7.18 1.54 -17.95
CA CYS A 329 8.15 2.36 -17.25
C CYS A 329 9.53 1.71 -17.21
N GLN A 330 9.63 0.41 -16.96
CA GLN A 330 10.89 -0.34 -16.95
C GLN A 330 11.55 -0.43 -18.35
N GLN A 331 10.75 -0.48 -19.41
CA GLN A 331 11.24 -0.49 -20.78
C GLN A 331 11.67 0.88 -21.28
N THR A 332 11.14 1.96 -20.70
CA THR A 332 11.40 3.35 -21.13
C THR A 332 12.58 3.99 -20.39
N VAL A 333 12.78 3.60 -19.11
CA VAL A 333 13.79 4.22 -18.25
C VAL A 333 15.13 3.50 -18.38
N PRO A 334 16.25 4.21 -18.68
CA PRO A 334 17.58 3.62 -18.67
C PRO A 334 17.95 3.07 -17.28
N ASN A 335 18.70 1.96 -17.24
CA ASN A 335 19.04 1.26 -16.00
C ASN A 335 19.68 2.15 -14.92
N HIS A 336 20.56 3.11 -15.32
CA HIS A 336 21.25 4.01 -14.39
C HIS A 336 20.33 5.07 -13.77
N LEU A 337 19.17 5.36 -14.38
CA LEU A 337 18.15 6.29 -13.90
C LEU A 337 16.96 5.59 -13.22
N MET A 338 16.87 4.26 -13.31
CA MET A 338 15.71 3.48 -12.86
C MET A 338 15.30 3.84 -11.44
N GLY A 339 16.23 3.77 -10.49
CA GLY A 339 15.96 4.09 -9.08
C GLY A 339 15.49 5.53 -8.88
N LYS A 340 16.11 6.50 -9.58
CA LYS A 340 15.78 7.93 -9.46
C LYS A 340 14.38 8.24 -9.98
N VAL A 341 14.03 7.72 -11.16
CA VAL A 341 12.72 7.93 -11.81
C VAL A 341 11.60 7.21 -11.04
N PHE A 342 11.85 5.97 -10.58
CA PHE A 342 10.87 5.23 -9.79
C PHE A 342 10.62 5.87 -8.41
N SER A 343 11.62 6.51 -7.81
CA SER A 343 11.43 7.27 -6.57
C SER A 343 10.50 8.48 -6.78
N VAL A 344 10.70 9.24 -7.86
CA VAL A 344 9.82 10.36 -8.24
C VAL A 344 8.40 9.87 -8.52
N ARG A 345 8.27 8.79 -9.31
CA ARG A 345 6.98 8.15 -9.61
C ARG A 345 6.25 7.72 -8.32
N LEU A 346 6.96 7.09 -7.40
CA LEU A 346 6.39 6.65 -6.13
C LEU A 346 5.90 7.82 -5.27
N LEU A 347 6.63 8.94 -5.28
CA LEU A 347 6.23 10.14 -4.56
C LEU A 347 4.93 10.73 -5.12
N ILE A 348 4.79 10.81 -6.44
CA ILE A 348 3.56 11.30 -7.11
C ILE A 348 2.38 10.38 -6.78
N ILE A 349 2.57 9.08 -6.89
CA ILE A 349 1.54 8.07 -6.62
C ILE A 349 1.09 8.13 -5.16
N ARG A 350 2.05 8.13 -4.22
CA ARG A 350 1.75 8.18 -2.78
C ARG A 350 1.19 9.54 -2.35
N GLY A 351 1.53 10.63 -3.04
CA GLY A 351 0.97 11.96 -2.77
C GLY A 351 -0.50 12.10 -3.15
N ALA A 352 -1.00 11.35 -4.14
CA ALA A 352 -2.40 11.38 -4.55
C ALA A 352 -3.35 10.71 -3.52
N MET A 353 -2.86 9.71 -2.80
CA MET A 353 -3.67 8.96 -1.83
C MET A 353 -4.16 9.81 -0.64
N PRO A 354 -3.33 10.61 0.07
CA PRO A 354 -3.79 11.50 1.13
C PRO A 354 -4.82 12.54 0.66
N ILE A 355 -4.70 13.01 -0.58
CA ILE A 355 -5.70 13.92 -1.17
C ILE A 355 -7.04 13.19 -1.33
N GLY A 356 -7.00 11.93 -1.79
CA GLY A 356 -8.18 11.08 -1.86
C GLY A 356 -8.81 10.82 -0.50
N VAL A 357 -8.00 10.55 0.53
CA VAL A 357 -8.46 10.39 1.92
C VAL A 357 -9.14 11.65 2.43
N LEU A 358 -8.52 12.82 2.25
CA LEU A 358 -9.06 14.09 2.71
C LEU A 358 -10.38 14.43 2.02
N LEU A 359 -10.37 14.43 0.69
CA LEU A 359 -11.57 14.76 -0.09
C LEU A 359 -12.64 13.67 0.06
N GLY A 360 -12.23 12.40 0.17
CA GLY A 360 -13.13 11.29 0.45
C GLY A 360 -13.87 11.46 1.78
N GLY A 361 -13.15 11.81 2.84
CA GLY A 361 -13.76 12.10 4.15
C GLY A 361 -14.75 13.26 4.11
N ILE A 362 -14.34 14.41 3.53
CA ILE A 362 -15.18 15.60 3.44
C ILE A 362 -16.42 15.37 2.56
N LEU A 363 -16.23 14.84 1.35
CA LEU A 363 -17.31 14.68 0.39
C LEU A 363 -18.29 13.58 0.79
N SER A 364 -17.83 12.51 1.43
CA SER A 364 -18.74 11.47 1.91
C SER A 364 -19.57 11.92 3.12
N GLU A 365 -19.03 12.79 3.98
CA GLU A 365 -19.79 13.42 5.06
C GLU A 365 -20.89 14.35 4.51
N MET A 366 -20.59 15.08 3.43
CA MET A 366 -21.53 16.04 2.83
C MET A 366 -22.60 15.39 1.95
N PHE A 367 -22.24 14.40 1.17
CA PHE A 367 -23.07 13.86 0.10
C PHE A 367 -23.39 12.36 0.26
N GLY A 368 -22.80 11.70 1.24
CA GLY A 368 -22.89 10.26 1.42
C GLY A 368 -21.88 9.46 0.58
N VAL A 369 -21.75 8.20 0.89
CA VAL A 369 -20.76 7.30 0.29
C VAL A 369 -21.12 6.93 -1.16
N ARG A 370 -22.39 6.63 -1.44
CA ARG A 370 -22.83 6.18 -2.78
C ARG A 370 -22.65 7.21 -3.88
N PRO A 371 -23.04 8.50 -3.72
CA PRO A 371 -22.75 9.52 -4.72
C PRO A 371 -21.26 9.72 -4.99
N LEU A 372 -20.43 9.54 -3.96
CA LEU A 372 -18.98 9.63 -4.10
C LEU A 372 -18.41 8.49 -4.94
N TYR A 373 -18.89 7.26 -4.76
CA TYR A 373 -18.52 6.14 -5.63
C TYR A 373 -18.92 6.39 -7.08
N LEU A 374 -20.10 6.96 -7.32
CA LEU A 374 -20.53 7.36 -8.66
C LEU A 374 -19.59 8.40 -9.28
N LEU A 375 -19.24 9.45 -8.51
CA LEU A 375 -18.34 10.51 -8.96
C LEU A 375 -16.97 9.95 -9.35
N ILE A 376 -16.38 9.11 -8.51
CA ILE A 376 -15.08 8.47 -8.78
C ILE A 376 -15.18 7.56 -10.00
N GLY A 377 -16.21 6.73 -10.06
CA GLY A 377 -16.43 5.80 -11.17
C GLY A 377 -16.56 6.52 -12.50
N VAL A 378 -17.37 7.58 -12.56
CA VAL A 378 -17.53 8.43 -13.75
C VAL A 378 -16.21 9.09 -14.13
N THR A 379 -15.48 9.65 -13.15
CA THR A 379 -14.21 10.34 -13.41
C THR A 379 -13.17 9.39 -13.98
N ILE A 380 -12.96 8.22 -13.36
CA ILE A 380 -11.99 7.22 -13.83
C ILE A 380 -12.41 6.70 -15.22
N SER A 381 -13.70 6.39 -15.42
CA SER A 381 -14.19 5.90 -16.70
C SER A 381 -14.04 6.94 -17.80
N ALA A 382 -14.39 8.20 -17.54
CA ALA A 382 -14.27 9.28 -18.53
C ALA A 382 -12.81 9.53 -18.91
N VAL A 383 -11.91 9.65 -17.94
CA VAL A 383 -10.46 9.86 -18.20
C VAL A 383 -9.87 8.67 -18.98
N SER A 384 -10.28 7.44 -18.65
CA SER A 384 -9.83 6.24 -19.35
C SER A 384 -10.35 6.18 -20.78
N LEU A 385 -11.63 6.52 -20.98
CA LEU A 385 -12.27 6.57 -22.30
C LEU A 385 -11.61 7.63 -23.19
N ILE A 386 -11.36 8.83 -22.65
CA ILE A 386 -10.64 9.89 -23.36
C ILE A 386 -9.26 9.37 -23.79
N GLY A 387 -8.53 8.68 -22.92
CA GLY A 387 -7.23 8.10 -23.22
C GLY A 387 -7.30 6.99 -24.30
N MET A 388 -8.39 6.23 -24.38
CA MET A 388 -8.59 5.22 -25.41
C MET A 388 -8.96 5.82 -26.77
N VAL A 389 -9.80 6.86 -26.80
CA VAL A 389 -10.36 7.41 -28.04
C VAL A 389 -9.40 8.42 -28.68
N LEU A 390 -8.79 9.31 -27.91
CA LEU A 390 -7.95 10.37 -28.45
C LEU A 390 -6.68 9.81 -29.13
N PRO A 391 -6.44 10.19 -30.41
CA PRO A 391 -5.22 9.78 -31.13
C PRO A 391 -3.93 10.23 -30.43
N TYR A 392 -4.04 11.27 -29.60
CA TYR A 392 -2.94 11.80 -28.79
C TYR A 392 -2.21 10.73 -27.96
N PHE A 393 -2.93 9.69 -27.48
CA PHE A 393 -2.39 8.64 -26.63
C PHE A 393 -1.87 7.41 -27.39
N LYS A 394 -1.81 7.43 -28.73
CA LYS A 394 -1.28 6.32 -29.55
C LYS A 394 0.19 5.98 -29.22
N PHE A 395 0.95 6.94 -28.68
CA PHE A 395 2.33 6.71 -28.24
C PHE A 395 2.49 5.60 -27.19
N ILE A 396 1.39 5.21 -26.49
CA ILE A 396 1.40 4.08 -25.53
C ILE A 396 1.55 2.74 -26.29
N ASP A 397 1.09 2.67 -27.54
CA ASP A 397 1.20 1.48 -28.39
C ASP A 397 2.55 1.39 -29.11
N GLU A 398 3.30 2.50 -29.22
CA GLU A 398 4.59 2.54 -29.91
C GLU A 398 5.62 1.71 -29.12
N LYS A 399 6.35 0.84 -29.84
CA LYS A 399 7.50 0.15 -29.25
C LYS A 399 8.56 1.21 -28.93
N GLN A 400 8.80 1.45 -27.67
CA GLN A 400 9.89 2.31 -27.22
C GLN A 400 11.20 1.62 -27.58
N ILE A 401 11.81 2.05 -28.68
CA ILE A 401 13.18 1.69 -29.04
C ILE A 401 14.06 2.46 -28.05
N ILE A 402 14.65 1.74 -27.09
CA ILE A 402 15.73 2.31 -26.29
C ILE A 402 16.83 2.65 -27.32
N GLU A 403 17.04 3.92 -27.60
CA GLU A 403 18.23 4.35 -28.32
C GLU A 403 19.44 3.85 -27.53
N LYS A 404 20.05 2.78 -28.03
CA LYS A 404 21.38 2.34 -27.68
C LYS A 404 22.40 3.33 -28.26
N ASN A 405 22.30 4.58 -27.91
CA ASN A 405 23.27 5.58 -28.27
C ASN A 405 23.56 6.45 -27.06
N VAL A 406 24.45 5.96 -26.22
CA VAL A 406 25.53 6.79 -25.65
C VAL A 406 26.71 5.83 -25.44
N SER A 407 27.54 5.75 -26.45
CA SER A 407 28.94 5.35 -26.31
C SER A 407 29.73 6.44 -25.63
#